data_8ad1ba9089c857c80d0664479a3309f6
#
_entry.id   8ad1ba9089c857c80d0664479a3309f6
#
_cell.length_a   1.000
_cell.length_b   1.000
_cell.length_c   1.000
_cell.angle_alpha   90.00
_cell.angle_beta   90.00
_cell.angle_gamma   90.00
#
_symmetry.space_group_name_H-M   'P 1'
#
loop_
_entity.id
_entity.type
_entity.pdbx_description
1 polymer ?
#
loop_
_entity_poly.entity_id
_entity_poly.type
_entity_poly.pdbx_seq_one_letter_code
_entity_poly.pdbx_strand_id
1 'polypeptide(L)'
;FIPVIMVTASDEIETAAQCIVNGADDFITKPFNTTLLKARVEACLERKRLRDTEEKYFRRIEADKKRSQEVLQTVLPSDIAAELQGTGRVMSRRYDDAVIMICDLVGFTSFCEQNNPELVVETLQKLVEKFEDVLIKFGLMKIKTVGDAIVALGGLNRYSSNSVKCCVEASSELKVIANGFSPAFDLHVGIHMGSLVAGTVGKKTIQFDILGKDVNVAFNICDISENNQTLLSNEAWMCVR
;
A
#
# COMPACT_ATOMS: atom_id res chain seq x y z
N PHE A 1 20.21 -12.56 25.42
CA PHE A 1 20.17 -13.70 26.35
C PHE A 1 21.60 -14.17 26.69
N ILE A 2 21.90 -14.37 27.96
CA ILE A 2 23.19 -14.91 28.47
C ILE A 2 22.86 -16.21 29.21
N PRO A 3 23.42 -17.37 28.80
CA PRO A 3 23.22 -18.61 29.52
C PRO A 3 23.83 -18.56 30.91
N VAL A 4 23.16 -19.09 31.91
CA VAL A 4 23.58 -19.11 33.30
C VAL A 4 23.75 -20.56 33.77
N ILE A 5 24.94 -20.89 34.24
CA ILE A 5 25.24 -22.18 34.88
C ILE A 5 25.48 -21.96 36.34
N MET A 6 24.68 -22.57 37.21
CA MET A 6 24.85 -22.45 38.65
C MET A 6 25.81 -23.50 39.21
N VAL A 7 26.67 -23.08 40.13
CA VAL A 7 27.62 -23.97 40.83
C VAL A 7 27.17 -24.12 42.27
N THR A 8 26.77 -25.30 42.68
CA THR A 8 26.27 -25.59 44.04
C THR A 8 27.24 -26.49 44.83
N ALA A 9 27.22 -26.39 46.14
CA ALA A 9 27.94 -27.28 47.03
C ALA A 9 27.06 -28.46 47.55
N SER A 10 25.73 -28.43 47.26
CA SER A 10 24.79 -29.47 47.66
C SER A 10 24.58 -30.47 46.54
N ASP A 11 24.62 -31.76 46.89
CA ASP A 11 24.32 -32.88 45.96
C ASP A 11 22.81 -33.26 45.99
N GLU A 12 21.99 -32.49 46.74
CA GLU A 12 20.55 -32.79 46.83
C GLU A 12 19.81 -32.44 45.55
N ILE A 13 18.99 -33.39 45.07
CA ILE A 13 18.20 -33.27 43.85
C ILE A 13 17.25 -32.05 43.93
N GLU A 14 16.73 -31.75 45.12
CA GLU A 14 15.84 -30.58 45.33
C GLU A 14 16.54 -29.23 45.06
N THR A 15 17.80 -29.09 45.45
CA THR A 15 18.61 -27.89 45.20
C THR A 15 18.90 -27.72 43.71
N ALA A 16 19.17 -28.86 43.01
CA ALA A 16 19.38 -28.88 41.59
C ALA A 16 18.10 -28.48 40.80
N ALA A 17 16.94 -29.02 41.20
CA ALA A 17 15.65 -28.66 40.63
C ALA A 17 15.32 -27.18 40.83
N GLN A 18 15.60 -26.65 42.03
CA GLN A 18 15.39 -25.24 42.35
C GLN A 18 16.23 -24.31 41.47
N CYS A 19 17.47 -24.68 41.15
CA CYS A 19 18.32 -23.91 40.23
C CYS A 19 17.68 -23.72 38.87
N ILE A 20 17.16 -24.79 38.29
CA ILE A 20 16.49 -24.79 36.98
C ILE A 20 15.17 -24.01 37.04
N VAL A 21 14.35 -24.21 38.10
CA VAL A 21 13.09 -23.46 38.29
C VAL A 21 13.36 -21.96 38.44
N ASN A 22 14.47 -21.57 39.03
CA ASN A 22 14.89 -20.17 39.19
C ASN A 22 15.50 -19.58 37.90
N GLY A 23 15.53 -20.34 36.80
CA GLY A 23 15.90 -19.83 35.48
C GLY A 23 17.37 -20.06 35.08
N ALA A 24 18.10 -20.92 35.81
CA ALA A 24 19.41 -21.37 35.32
C ALA A 24 19.27 -22.32 34.11
N ASP A 25 20.16 -22.19 33.15
CA ASP A 25 20.19 -23.07 31.97
C ASP A 25 20.78 -24.44 32.29
N ASP A 26 21.64 -24.50 33.31
CA ASP A 26 22.25 -25.74 33.82
C ASP A 26 22.82 -25.53 35.23
N PHE A 27 23.24 -26.58 35.89
CA PHE A 27 23.93 -26.56 37.16
C PHE A 27 25.05 -27.58 37.23
N ILE A 28 26.01 -27.39 38.19
CA ILE A 28 27.08 -28.34 38.44
C ILE A 28 27.40 -28.34 39.95
N THR A 29 27.65 -29.51 40.54
CA THR A 29 27.99 -29.69 41.98
C THR A 29 29.48 -29.60 42.21
N LYS A 30 29.88 -29.10 43.40
CA LYS A 30 31.28 -29.12 43.84
C LYS A 30 31.55 -30.40 44.68
N PRO A 31 32.74 -31.06 44.52
CA PRO A 31 33.82 -30.76 43.61
C PRO A 31 33.48 -31.19 42.17
N PHE A 32 33.70 -30.34 41.17
CA PHE A 32 33.39 -30.63 39.79
C PHE A 32 34.60 -31.08 38.96
N ASN A 33 34.34 -31.98 38.01
CA ASN A 33 35.32 -32.38 37.02
C ASN A 33 35.39 -31.31 35.92
N THR A 34 36.57 -30.85 35.57
CA THR A 34 36.81 -29.82 34.54
C THR A 34 36.28 -30.21 33.17
N THR A 35 36.34 -31.51 32.80
CA THR A 35 35.81 -32.04 31.55
C THR A 35 34.28 -31.92 31.52
N LEU A 36 33.60 -32.22 32.63
CA LEU A 36 32.15 -32.10 32.74
C LEU A 36 31.71 -30.62 32.69
N LEU A 37 32.42 -29.73 33.39
CA LEU A 37 32.16 -28.29 33.31
C LEU A 37 32.28 -27.77 31.87
N LYS A 38 33.37 -28.16 31.18
CA LYS A 38 33.59 -27.76 29.78
C LYS A 38 32.46 -28.24 28.87
N ALA A 39 32.04 -29.51 28.98
CA ALA A 39 30.93 -30.06 28.20
C ALA A 39 29.60 -29.30 28.41
N ARG A 40 29.28 -28.94 29.68
CA ARG A 40 28.07 -28.18 30.01
C ARG A 40 28.12 -26.76 29.47
N VAL A 41 29.25 -26.08 29.58
CA VAL A 41 29.47 -24.75 29.01
C VAL A 41 29.29 -24.79 27.49
N GLU A 42 29.91 -25.77 26.81
CA GLU A 42 29.79 -25.95 25.37
C GLU A 42 28.32 -26.19 24.96
N ALA A 43 27.58 -27.05 25.70
CA ALA A 43 26.15 -27.27 25.43
C ALA A 43 25.29 -26.02 25.61
N CYS A 44 25.56 -25.22 26.65
CA CYS A 44 24.86 -23.95 26.88
C CYS A 44 25.19 -22.91 25.78
N LEU A 45 26.44 -22.83 25.34
CA LEU A 45 26.87 -21.94 24.27
C LEU A 45 26.25 -22.35 22.93
N GLU A 46 26.15 -23.64 22.65
CA GLU A 46 25.53 -24.15 21.43
C GLU A 46 24.03 -23.82 21.41
N ARG A 47 23.30 -24.06 22.50
CA ARG A 47 21.89 -23.64 22.65
C ARG A 47 21.72 -22.15 22.44
N LYS A 48 22.64 -21.31 22.98
CA LYS A 48 22.64 -19.88 22.74
C LYS A 48 22.82 -19.55 21.25
N ARG A 49 23.79 -20.16 20.58
CA ARG A 49 24.04 -19.93 19.13
C ARG A 49 22.82 -20.29 18.30
N LEU A 50 22.17 -21.40 18.59
CA LEU A 50 20.94 -21.81 17.89
C LEU A 50 19.84 -20.79 18.08
N ARG A 51 19.58 -20.35 19.32
CA ARG A 51 18.58 -19.32 19.65
C ARG A 51 18.88 -17.98 19.00
N ASP A 52 20.11 -17.51 19.08
CA ASP A 52 20.55 -16.25 18.45
C ASP A 52 20.39 -16.31 16.91
N THR A 53 20.61 -17.47 16.33
CA THR A 53 20.42 -17.72 14.89
C THR A 53 18.94 -17.72 14.52
N GLU A 54 18.10 -18.39 15.31
CA GLU A 54 16.65 -18.41 15.14
C GLU A 54 16.04 -17.00 15.21
N GLU A 55 16.43 -16.21 16.23
CA GLU A 55 15.99 -14.81 16.33
C GLU A 55 16.40 -13.96 15.12
N LYS A 56 17.62 -14.17 14.59
CA LYS A 56 18.08 -13.47 13.36
C LYS A 56 17.22 -13.88 12.16
N TYR A 57 16.90 -15.15 12.01
CA TYR A 57 16.02 -15.61 10.93
C TYR A 57 14.60 -15.04 11.06
N PHE A 58 14.04 -15.03 12.26
CA PHE A 58 12.72 -14.42 12.49
C PHE A 58 12.69 -12.95 12.10
N ARG A 59 13.65 -12.16 12.60
CA ARG A 59 13.75 -10.72 12.25
C ARG A 59 13.90 -10.50 10.75
N ARG A 60 14.66 -11.36 10.07
CA ARG A 60 14.83 -11.28 8.62
C ARG A 60 13.53 -11.58 7.87
N ILE A 61 12.83 -12.64 8.26
CA ILE A 61 11.53 -13.00 7.66
C ILE A 61 10.51 -11.86 7.84
N GLU A 62 10.44 -11.26 9.03
CA GLU A 62 9.56 -10.14 9.30
C GLU A 62 9.91 -8.91 8.43
N ALA A 63 11.20 -8.60 8.31
CA ALA A 63 11.67 -7.50 7.47
C ALA A 63 11.34 -7.74 5.98
N ASP A 64 11.60 -8.96 5.48
CA ASP A 64 11.32 -9.34 4.10
C ASP A 64 9.80 -9.33 3.82
N LYS A 65 8.98 -9.79 4.77
CA LYS A 65 7.52 -9.72 4.70
C LYS A 65 7.04 -8.27 4.63
N LYS A 66 7.54 -7.40 5.50
CA LYS A 66 7.19 -5.97 5.53
C LYS A 66 7.55 -5.29 4.20
N ARG A 67 8.78 -5.54 3.71
CA ARG A 67 9.24 -5.01 2.43
C ARG A 67 8.36 -5.48 1.25
N SER A 68 8.00 -6.75 1.23
CA SER A 68 7.08 -7.30 0.22
C SER A 68 5.71 -6.63 0.28
N GLN A 69 5.20 -6.34 1.47
CA GLN A 69 3.95 -5.60 1.66
C GLN A 69 4.04 -4.17 1.14
N GLU A 70 5.10 -3.45 1.47
CA GLU A 70 5.34 -2.08 1.01
C GLU A 70 5.38 -2.03 -0.53
N VAL A 71 6.10 -2.95 -1.17
CA VAL A 71 6.16 -3.03 -2.65
C VAL A 71 4.80 -3.31 -3.26
N LEU A 72 4.00 -4.20 -2.69
CA LEU A 72 2.65 -4.47 -3.21
C LEU A 72 1.72 -3.25 -3.07
N GLN A 73 1.85 -2.48 -2.00
CA GLN A 73 1.05 -1.27 -1.78
C GLN A 73 1.42 -0.11 -2.71
N THR A 74 2.61 -0.13 -3.34
CA THR A 74 2.95 0.86 -4.37
C THR A 74 2.25 0.60 -5.71
N VAL A 75 1.76 -0.62 -5.94
CA VAL A 75 1.15 -1.03 -7.21
C VAL A 75 -0.36 -1.27 -7.08
N LEU A 76 -0.83 -1.63 -5.89
CA LEU A 76 -2.23 -1.97 -5.61
C LEU A 76 -2.77 -1.15 -4.43
N PRO A 77 -4.05 -0.77 -4.44
CA PRO A 77 -4.71 -0.22 -3.26
C PRO A 77 -4.55 -1.14 -2.04
N SER A 78 -4.42 -0.56 -0.84
CA SER A 78 -4.02 -1.28 0.39
C SER A 78 -4.91 -2.49 0.74
N ASP A 79 -6.22 -2.36 0.58
CA ASP A 79 -7.20 -3.43 0.80
C ASP A 79 -7.10 -4.53 -0.25
N ILE A 80 -6.83 -4.18 -1.49
CA ILE A 80 -6.60 -5.13 -2.59
C ILE A 80 -5.27 -5.87 -2.40
N ALA A 81 -4.23 -5.16 -1.98
CA ALA A 81 -2.94 -5.76 -1.65
C ALA A 81 -3.06 -6.75 -0.47
N ALA A 82 -3.82 -6.38 0.57
CA ALA A 82 -4.09 -7.26 1.72
C ALA A 82 -4.89 -8.51 1.33
N GLU A 83 -5.92 -8.37 0.48
CA GLU A 83 -6.72 -9.49 -0.03
C GLU A 83 -5.85 -10.44 -0.87
N LEU A 84 -5.01 -9.90 -1.76
CA LEU A 84 -4.10 -10.70 -2.58
C LEU A 84 -3.09 -11.49 -1.73
N GLN A 85 -2.54 -10.86 -0.68
CA GLN A 85 -1.61 -11.54 0.24
C GLN A 85 -2.29 -12.63 1.07
N GLY A 86 -3.52 -12.37 1.52
CA GLY A 86 -4.23 -13.31 2.40
C GLY A 86 -4.79 -14.53 1.66
N THR A 87 -5.29 -14.35 0.44
CA THR A 87 -6.03 -15.38 -0.30
C THR A 87 -5.34 -15.85 -1.59
N GLY A 88 -4.30 -15.14 -2.02
CA GLY A 88 -3.63 -15.35 -3.32
C GLY A 88 -4.47 -14.92 -4.53
N ARG A 89 -5.62 -14.31 -4.31
CA ARG A 89 -6.55 -13.86 -5.37
C ARG A 89 -7.27 -12.60 -4.93
N VAL A 90 -7.65 -11.77 -5.89
CA VAL A 90 -8.55 -10.64 -5.67
C VAL A 90 -9.88 -10.95 -6.34
N MET A 91 -10.96 -10.90 -5.59
CA MET A 91 -12.30 -11.14 -6.13
C MET A 91 -12.82 -9.87 -6.80
N SER A 92 -13.34 -10.02 -8.03
CA SER A 92 -14.04 -8.91 -8.69
C SER A 92 -15.29 -8.54 -7.91
N ARG A 93 -15.47 -7.24 -7.65
CA ARG A 93 -16.59 -6.70 -6.89
C ARG A 93 -17.37 -5.71 -7.72
N ARG A 94 -18.70 -5.82 -7.67
CA ARG A 94 -19.61 -4.86 -8.27
C ARG A 94 -19.91 -3.74 -7.28
N TYR A 95 -19.89 -2.53 -7.79
CA TYR A 95 -20.28 -1.30 -7.11
C TYR A 95 -21.39 -0.64 -7.94
N ASP A 96 -22.53 -0.39 -7.35
CA ASP A 96 -23.70 0.16 -8.08
C ASP A 96 -23.74 1.69 -8.05
N ASP A 97 -23.16 2.31 -7.02
CA ASP A 97 -23.14 3.77 -6.80
C ASP A 97 -21.70 4.31 -6.69
N ALA A 98 -20.79 3.85 -7.55
CA ALA A 98 -19.43 4.36 -7.58
C ALA A 98 -19.35 5.72 -8.27
N VAL A 99 -18.54 6.63 -7.75
CA VAL A 99 -18.28 7.91 -8.38
C VAL A 99 -16.95 7.83 -9.13
N ILE A 100 -17.01 8.00 -10.44
CA ILE A 100 -15.87 7.92 -11.35
C ILE A 100 -15.46 9.34 -11.70
N MET A 101 -14.20 9.70 -11.43
CA MET A 101 -13.62 10.97 -11.82
C MET A 101 -12.48 10.71 -12.82
N ILE A 102 -12.55 11.36 -13.96
CA ILE A 102 -11.51 11.37 -14.98
C ILE A 102 -10.95 12.79 -15.06
N CYS A 103 -9.62 12.91 -14.98
CA CYS A 103 -8.90 14.19 -15.14
C CYS A 103 -7.87 14.02 -16.25
N ASP A 104 -7.92 14.85 -17.27
CA ASP A 104 -7.03 14.82 -18.43
C ASP A 104 -6.30 16.16 -18.60
N LEU A 105 -5.02 16.11 -19.02
CA LEU A 105 -4.17 17.30 -19.16
C LEU A 105 -4.35 17.92 -20.54
N VAL A 106 -4.80 19.15 -20.60
CA VAL A 106 -4.93 19.87 -21.87
C VAL A 106 -3.56 20.23 -22.42
N GLY A 107 -3.32 19.84 -23.68
CA GLY A 107 -2.08 20.17 -24.39
C GLY A 107 -0.87 19.31 -24.06
N PHE A 108 -1.03 18.25 -23.26
CA PHE A 108 0.08 17.35 -22.90
C PHE A 108 0.68 16.65 -24.12
N THR A 109 -0.14 16.24 -25.11
CA THR A 109 0.35 15.66 -26.37
C THR A 109 1.32 16.61 -27.08
N SER A 110 0.97 17.89 -27.21
CA SER A 110 1.87 18.90 -27.82
C SER A 110 3.13 19.12 -26.99
N PHE A 111 3.03 19.04 -25.65
CA PHE A 111 4.18 19.09 -24.77
C PHE A 111 5.12 17.90 -25.00
N CYS A 112 4.59 16.69 -25.22
CA CYS A 112 5.38 15.50 -25.55
C CYS A 112 6.12 15.65 -26.89
N GLU A 113 5.48 16.25 -27.89
CA GLU A 113 6.09 16.46 -29.22
C GLU A 113 7.24 17.50 -29.20
N GLN A 114 7.20 18.45 -28.28
CA GLN A 114 8.15 19.56 -28.19
C GLN A 114 9.32 19.31 -27.23
N ASN A 115 9.27 18.27 -26.42
CA ASN A 115 10.23 18.02 -25.38
C ASN A 115 10.84 16.59 -25.48
N ASN A 116 12.00 16.40 -24.86
CA ASN A 116 12.59 15.08 -24.78
C ASN A 116 11.81 14.15 -23.83
N PRO A 117 11.82 12.83 -24.09
CA PRO A 117 11.02 11.86 -23.32
C PRO A 117 11.33 11.86 -21.82
N GLU A 118 12.59 12.10 -21.42
CA GLU A 118 12.99 12.11 -20.02
C GLU A 118 12.31 13.25 -19.26
N LEU A 119 12.28 14.46 -19.86
CA LEU A 119 11.59 15.63 -19.28
C LEU A 119 10.08 15.41 -19.21
N VAL A 120 9.49 14.79 -20.22
CA VAL A 120 8.06 14.46 -20.25
C VAL A 120 7.70 13.53 -19.10
N VAL A 121 8.46 12.44 -18.91
CA VAL A 121 8.22 11.48 -17.82
C VAL A 121 8.42 12.13 -16.45
N GLU A 122 9.48 12.91 -16.27
CA GLU A 122 9.76 13.60 -15.01
C GLU A 122 8.66 14.63 -14.66
N THR A 123 8.17 15.36 -15.67
CA THR A 123 7.09 16.34 -15.49
C THR A 123 5.79 15.65 -15.11
N LEU A 124 5.40 14.60 -15.84
CA LEU A 124 4.19 13.85 -15.54
C LEU A 124 4.27 13.19 -14.16
N GLN A 125 5.40 12.61 -13.79
CA GLN A 125 5.58 12.00 -12.48
C GLN A 125 5.38 13.01 -11.35
N LYS A 126 6.03 14.16 -11.40
CA LYS A 126 5.90 15.21 -10.39
C LYS A 126 4.45 15.73 -10.27
N LEU A 127 3.74 15.82 -11.39
CA LEU A 127 2.35 16.26 -11.40
C LEU A 127 1.43 15.21 -10.80
N VAL A 128 1.62 13.93 -11.21
CA VAL A 128 0.84 12.81 -10.69
C VAL A 128 1.05 12.64 -9.17
N GLU A 129 2.27 12.77 -8.66
CA GLU A 129 2.55 12.73 -7.21
C GLU A 129 1.72 13.76 -6.44
N LYS A 130 1.69 15.01 -6.92
CA LYS A 130 0.86 16.05 -6.29
C LYS A 130 -0.64 15.77 -6.40
N PHE A 131 -1.07 15.18 -7.50
CA PHE A 131 -2.46 14.80 -7.71
C PHE A 131 -2.88 13.67 -6.78
N GLU A 132 -2.00 12.69 -6.55
CA GLU A 132 -2.23 11.61 -5.59
C GLU A 132 -2.41 12.13 -4.16
N ASP A 133 -1.62 13.13 -3.74
CA ASP A 133 -1.79 13.78 -2.43
C ASP A 133 -3.19 14.40 -2.26
N VAL A 134 -3.70 15.05 -3.31
CA VAL A 134 -5.07 15.60 -3.32
C VAL A 134 -6.11 14.49 -3.26
N LEU A 135 -5.97 13.45 -4.08
CA LEU A 135 -6.91 12.33 -4.08
C LEU A 135 -6.99 11.66 -2.70
N ILE A 136 -5.85 11.43 -2.06
CA ILE A 136 -5.77 10.87 -0.71
C ILE A 136 -6.44 11.80 0.31
N LYS A 137 -6.19 13.11 0.25
CA LYS A 137 -6.80 14.12 1.12
C LYS A 137 -8.32 14.09 1.08
N PHE A 138 -8.92 13.87 -0.10
CA PHE A 138 -10.37 13.79 -0.28
C PHE A 138 -10.94 12.37 -0.19
N GLY A 139 -10.12 11.36 0.18
CA GLY A 139 -10.56 9.98 0.32
C GLY A 139 -10.92 9.30 -1.00
N LEU A 140 -10.33 9.78 -2.11
CA LEU A 140 -10.49 9.22 -3.44
C LEU A 140 -9.37 8.21 -3.73
N MET A 141 -9.70 7.15 -4.46
CA MET A 141 -8.75 6.11 -4.84
C MET A 141 -8.31 6.33 -6.28
N LYS A 142 -7.02 6.58 -6.52
CA LYS A 142 -6.46 6.50 -7.88
C LYS A 142 -6.44 5.04 -8.33
N ILE A 143 -6.97 4.78 -9.52
CA ILE A 143 -7.03 3.44 -10.13
C ILE A 143 -5.86 3.25 -11.07
N LYS A 144 -5.71 4.14 -12.04
CA LYS A 144 -4.65 4.11 -13.06
C LYS A 144 -4.45 5.47 -13.71
N THR A 145 -3.36 5.55 -14.44
CA THR A 145 -3.12 6.63 -15.40
C THR A 145 -3.24 6.06 -16.81
N VAL A 146 -3.96 6.70 -17.70
CA VAL A 146 -4.14 6.31 -19.11
C VAL A 146 -3.57 7.44 -19.97
N GLY A 147 -2.33 7.29 -20.43
CA GLY A 147 -1.59 8.42 -20.98
C GLY A 147 -1.35 9.48 -19.92
N ASP A 148 -1.91 10.65 -20.11
CA ASP A 148 -1.92 11.79 -19.18
C ASP A 148 -3.23 11.91 -18.37
N ALA A 149 -4.24 11.11 -18.71
CA ALA A 149 -5.49 11.08 -17.96
C ALA A 149 -5.37 10.24 -16.68
N ILE A 150 -5.86 10.78 -15.56
CA ILE A 150 -5.96 10.09 -14.28
C ILE A 150 -7.39 9.60 -14.06
N VAL A 151 -7.52 8.32 -13.73
CA VAL A 151 -8.77 7.67 -13.35
C VAL A 151 -8.80 7.50 -11.84
N ALA A 152 -9.77 8.14 -11.18
CA ALA A 152 -9.98 8.05 -9.75
C ALA A 152 -11.42 7.63 -9.41
N LEU A 153 -11.58 6.97 -8.28
CA LEU A 153 -12.88 6.55 -7.75
C LEU A 153 -13.14 7.14 -6.37
N GLY A 154 -14.39 7.55 -6.18
CA GLY A 154 -14.99 7.84 -4.88
C GLY A 154 -16.08 6.83 -4.53
N GLY A 155 -16.40 6.70 -3.24
CA GLY A 155 -17.53 5.88 -2.79
C GLY A 155 -17.24 4.39 -2.59
N LEU A 156 -16.00 3.93 -2.76
CA LEU A 156 -15.63 2.54 -2.48
C LEU A 156 -15.62 2.24 -0.97
N ASN A 157 -15.30 3.23 -0.16
CA ASN A 157 -15.39 3.13 1.29
C ASN A 157 -16.77 3.60 1.76
N ARG A 158 -17.52 2.73 2.44
CA ARG A 158 -18.87 2.97 2.98
C ARG A 158 -19.01 4.17 3.95
N TYR A 159 -17.91 4.85 4.25
CA TYR A 159 -17.83 5.96 5.21
C TYR A 159 -17.81 7.35 4.56
N SER A 160 -17.79 7.47 3.23
CA SER A 160 -17.82 8.75 2.56
C SER A 160 -19.27 9.18 2.33
N SER A 161 -19.75 10.14 3.11
CA SER A 161 -21.15 10.60 3.08
C SER A 161 -21.52 11.39 1.82
N ASN A 162 -20.56 11.86 1.02
CA ASN A 162 -20.80 12.52 -0.28
C ASN A 162 -19.57 12.45 -1.20
N SER A 163 -19.39 11.30 -1.84
CA SER A 163 -18.25 11.07 -2.73
C SER A 163 -18.23 11.98 -3.96
N VAL A 164 -19.40 12.41 -4.45
CA VAL A 164 -19.48 13.35 -5.57
C VAL A 164 -18.94 14.72 -5.15
N LYS A 165 -19.30 15.21 -3.98
CA LYS A 165 -18.79 16.47 -3.44
C LYS A 165 -17.27 16.41 -3.26
N CYS A 166 -16.74 15.33 -2.72
CA CYS A 166 -15.30 15.11 -2.60
C CYS A 166 -14.60 15.17 -3.97
N CYS A 167 -15.16 14.55 -5.02
CA CYS A 167 -14.62 14.63 -6.37
C CYS A 167 -14.64 16.06 -6.93
N VAL A 168 -15.70 16.82 -6.71
CA VAL A 168 -15.79 18.23 -7.15
C VAL A 168 -14.75 19.11 -6.43
N GLU A 169 -14.63 18.98 -5.12
CA GLU A 169 -13.64 19.72 -4.33
C GLU A 169 -12.21 19.35 -4.75
N ALA A 170 -11.93 18.04 -4.90
CA ALA A 170 -10.64 17.56 -5.40
C ALA A 170 -10.34 18.11 -6.79
N SER A 171 -11.29 18.07 -7.73
CA SER A 171 -11.10 18.61 -9.08
C SER A 171 -10.71 20.08 -9.10
N SER A 172 -11.26 20.86 -8.16
CA SER A 172 -10.92 22.28 -8.02
C SER A 172 -9.47 22.47 -7.55
N GLU A 173 -9.01 21.67 -6.61
CA GLU A 173 -7.63 21.71 -6.11
C GLU A 173 -6.64 21.20 -7.16
N LEU A 174 -6.99 20.14 -7.90
CA LEU A 174 -6.18 19.59 -9.00
C LEU A 174 -5.94 20.64 -10.09
N LYS A 175 -6.98 21.40 -10.47
CA LYS A 175 -6.85 22.50 -11.44
C LYS A 175 -5.90 23.59 -10.95
N VAL A 176 -5.97 23.98 -9.68
CA VAL A 176 -5.04 24.95 -9.10
C VAL A 176 -3.60 24.46 -9.17
N ILE A 177 -3.37 23.17 -8.87
CA ILE A 177 -2.03 22.58 -8.95
C ILE A 177 -1.53 22.54 -10.39
N ALA A 178 -2.35 22.07 -11.35
CA ALA A 178 -1.97 21.99 -12.76
C ALA A 178 -1.64 23.36 -13.36
N ASN A 179 -2.48 24.35 -13.09
CA ASN A 179 -2.26 25.74 -13.54
C ASN A 179 -1.04 26.40 -12.88
N GLY A 180 -0.75 26.06 -11.63
CA GLY A 180 0.43 26.53 -10.90
C GLY A 180 1.72 25.76 -11.18
N PHE A 181 1.65 24.71 -12.00
CA PHE A 181 2.82 23.90 -12.34
C PHE A 181 3.69 24.58 -13.40
N SER A 182 4.92 24.11 -13.62
CA SER A 182 5.81 24.64 -14.66
C SER A 182 6.32 23.47 -15.53
N PRO A 183 5.85 23.36 -16.78
CA PRO A 183 4.87 24.19 -17.47
C PRO A 183 3.46 24.06 -16.90
N ALA A 184 2.65 25.12 -17.05
CA ALA A 184 1.25 25.12 -16.63
C ALA A 184 0.39 24.27 -17.58
N PHE A 185 -0.57 23.53 -17.01
CA PHE A 185 -1.55 22.75 -17.78
C PHE A 185 -2.96 23.10 -17.32
N ASP A 186 -3.87 23.19 -18.27
CA ASP A 186 -5.30 23.17 -17.97
C ASP A 186 -5.78 21.72 -17.79
N LEU A 187 -6.92 21.53 -17.15
CA LEU A 187 -7.53 20.21 -16.96
C LEU A 187 -8.93 20.13 -17.57
N HIS A 188 -9.19 19.02 -18.23
CA HIS A 188 -10.53 18.50 -18.47
C HIS A 188 -10.92 17.58 -17.32
N VAL A 189 -12.11 17.75 -16.74
CA VAL A 189 -12.56 16.88 -15.64
C VAL A 189 -13.99 16.42 -15.89
N GLY A 190 -14.17 15.10 -15.93
CA GLY A 190 -15.48 14.44 -16.02
C GLY A 190 -15.79 13.66 -14.74
N ILE A 191 -16.99 13.85 -14.17
CA ILE A 191 -17.47 13.14 -12.99
C ILE A 191 -18.79 12.45 -13.32
N HIS A 192 -18.86 11.14 -13.15
CA HIS A 192 -20.06 10.34 -13.35
C HIS A 192 -20.30 9.43 -12.15
N MET A 193 -21.57 9.23 -11.80
CA MET A 193 -21.98 8.23 -10.81
C MET A 193 -22.72 7.09 -11.49
N GLY A 194 -22.25 5.87 -11.28
CA GLY A 194 -22.86 4.70 -11.93
C GLY A 194 -22.29 3.38 -11.42
N SER A 195 -22.63 2.31 -12.12
CA SER A 195 -22.23 0.95 -11.76
C SER A 195 -20.96 0.52 -12.49
N LEU A 196 -20.07 -0.15 -11.75
CA LEU A 196 -18.85 -0.74 -12.30
C LEU A 196 -18.48 -2.04 -11.60
N VAL A 197 -17.56 -2.77 -12.20
CA VAL A 197 -16.88 -3.91 -11.57
C VAL A 197 -15.42 -3.55 -11.43
N ALA A 198 -14.91 -3.62 -10.20
CA ALA A 198 -13.49 -3.46 -9.89
C ALA A 198 -12.87 -4.82 -9.58
N GLY A 199 -11.67 -5.06 -10.08
CA GLY A 199 -10.98 -6.33 -9.87
C GLY A 199 -9.61 -6.36 -10.54
N THR A 200 -8.92 -7.49 -10.40
CA THR A 200 -7.62 -7.69 -11.03
C THR A 200 -7.75 -8.40 -12.36
N VAL A 201 -7.03 -7.90 -13.35
CA VAL A 201 -6.91 -8.48 -14.69
C VAL A 201 -5.47 -8.92 -14.91
N GLY A 202 -5.31 -10.11 -15.53
CA GLY A 202 -4.00 -10.68 -15.83
C GLY A 202 -3.60 -11.81 -14.86
N LYS A 203 -2.63 -12.62 -15.30
CA LYS A 203 -2.10 -13.75 -14.51
C LYS A 203 -0.62 -13.57 -14.14
N LYS A 204 0.18 -13.08 -15.08
CA LYS A 204 1.62 -12.82 -14.88
C LYS A 204 1.87 -11.37 -14.50
N THR A 205 1.18 -10.46 -15.17
CA THR A 205 1.15 -9.03 -14.86
C THR A 205 -0.23 -8.71 -14.37
N ILE A 206 -0.37 -8.59 -13.05
CA ILE A 206 -1.64 -8.29 -12.39
C ILE A 206 -1.82 -6.77 -12.40
N GLN A 207 -2.95 -6.30 -12.91
CA GLN A 207 -3.35 -4.91 -12.87
C GLN A 207 -4.73 -4.82 -12.21
N PHE A 208 -4.88 -3.94 -11.23
CA PHE A 208 -6.18 -3.58 -10.70
C PHE A 208 -6.85 -2.60 -11.66
N ASP A 209 -8.08 -2.89 -12.06
CA ASP A 209 -8.81 -2.08 -13.01
C ASP A 209 -10.30 -2.04 -12.71
N ILE A 210 -10.98 -1.09 -13.36
CA ILE A 210 -12.42 -0.89 -13.30
C ILE A 210 -13.02 -1.08 -14.70
N LEU A 211 -14.13 -1.80 -14.76
CA LEU A 211 -14.80 -2.14 -15.99
C LEU A 211 -16.30 -1.85 -15.88
N GLY A 212 -16.87 -1.30 -16.94
CA GLY A 212 -18.31 -1.02 -17.01
C GLY A 212 -18.62 0.05 -18.05
N LYS A 213 -19.88 0.09 -18.48
CA LYS A 213 -20.34 1.13 -19.42
C LYS A 213 -20.20 2.53 -18.84
N ASP A 214 -20.40 2.65 -17.52
CA ASP A 214 -20.40 3.95 -16.82
C ASP A 214 -18.98 4.51 -16.70
N VAL A 215 -17.93 3.67 -16.77
CA VAL A 215 -16.54 4.13 -16.93
C VAL A 215 -16.36 4.89 -18.24
N ASN A 216 -16.90 4.35 -19.35
CA ASN A 216 -16.82 5.03 -20.67
C ASN A 216 -17.64 6.33 -20.68
N VAL A 217 -18.77 6.37 -19.95
CA VAL A 217 -19.54 7.61 -19.79
C VAL A 217 -18.71 8.69 -19.10
N ALA A 218 -17.95 8.35 -18.06
CA ALA A 218 -17.08 9.30 -17.37
C ALA A 218 -15.98 9.85 -18.31
N PHE A 219 -15.37 9.01 -19.15
CA PHE A 219 -14.41 9.44 -20.17
C PHE A 219 -15.06 10.41 -21.18
N ASN A 220 -16.24 10.06 -21.73
CA ASN A 220 -16.94 10.92 -22.67
C ASN A 220 -17.29 12.30 -22.04
N ILE A 221 -17.66 12.32 -20.76
CA ILE A 221 -17.93 13.58 -20.05
C ILE A 221 -16.64 14.40 -19.91
N CYS A 222 -15.52 13.78 -19.65
CA CYS A 222 -14.22 14.44 -19.60
C CYS A 222 -13.86 15.03 -20.98
N ASP A 223 -14.00 14.26 -22.03
CA ASP A 223 -13.66 14.65 -23.41
C ASP A 223 -14.46 15.87 -23.93
N ILE A 224 -15.72 16.02 -23.48
CA ILE A 224 -16.57 17.16 -23.89
C ILE A 224 -16.47 18.36 -22.92
N SER A 225 -15.70 18.26 -21.85
CA SER A 225 -15.50 19.38 -20.94
C SER A 225 -14.58 20.44 -21.58
N GLU A 226 -14.81 21.71 -21.23
CA GLU A 226 -13.92 22.80 -21.64
C GLU A 226 -12.71 22.90 -20.69
N ASN A 227 -11.69 23.64 -21.15
CA ASN A 227 -10.47 23.87 -20.35
C ASN A 227 -10.80 24.38 -18.95
N ASN A 228 -10.21 23.76 -17.95
CA ASN A 228 -10.44 24.05 -16.53
C ASN A 228 -11.90 23.94 -16.07
N GLN A 229 -12.72 23.22 -16.81
CA GLN A 229 -14.08 22.89 -16.36
C GLN A 229 -14.14 21.52 -15.68
N THR A 230 -15.16 21.37 -14.83
CA THR A 230 -15.57 20.08 -14.26
C THR A 230 -17.01 19.85 -14.68
N LEU A 231 -17.22 18.85 -15.52
CA LEU A 231 -18.55 18.41 -15.92
C LEU A 231 -19.03 17.23 -15.09
N LEU A 232 -20.30 17.28 -14.70
CA LEU A 232 -20.95 16.21 -13.97
C LEU A 232 -22.04 15.59 -14.85
N SER A 233 -22.21 14.27 -14.76
CA SER A 233 -23.42 13.65 -15.28
C SER A 233 -24.64 14.08 -14.47
N ASN A 234 -25.84 13.85 -15.02
CA ASN A 234 -27.07 14.17 -14.30
C ASN A 234 -27.20 13.39 -12.97
N GLU A 235 -26.78 12.10 -12.97
CA GLU A 235 -26.77 11.24 -11.80
C GLU A 235 -25.85 11.80 -10.70
N ALA A 236 -24.65 12.24 -11.08
CA ALA A 236 -23.72 12.86 -10.14
C ALA A 236 -24.24 14.23 -9.65
N TRP A 237 -24.82 15.04 -10.54
CA TRP A 237 -25.36 16.35 -10.18
C TRP A 237 -26.48 16.27 -9.13
N MET A 238 -27.34 15.27 -9.25
CA MET A 238 -28.46 15.09 -8.28
C MET A 238 -28.00 14.77 -6.86
N CYS A 239 -26.74 14.35 -6.68
CA CYS A 239 -26.16 14.05 -5.37
C CYS A 239 -25.52 15.28 -4.68
N VAL A 240 -25.29 16.39 -5.39
CA VAL A 240 -24.66 17.62 -4.86
C VAL A 240 -25.59 18.83 -4.82
N ARG A 241 -26.81 18.65 -5.29
CA ARG A 241 -27.84 19.70 -5.35
C ARG A 241 -28.50 19.99 -3.99
#